data_5d917e120427a00afcde4369820d3544
#
_entry.id   5d917e120427a00afcde4369820d3544
#
_cell.length_a   1.000
_cell.length_b   1.000
_cell.length_c   1.000
_cell.angle_alpha   90.00
_cell.angle_beta   90.00
_cell.angle_gamma   90.00
#
_symmetry.space_group_name_H-M   'P 1'
#
loop_
_entity.id
_entity.type
_entity.pdbx_description
1 polymer ?
#
loop_
_entity_poly.entity_id
_entity_poly.type
_entity_poly.pdbx_seq_one_letter_code
_entity_poly.pdbx_strand_id
1 'polypeptide(L)'
;NPDSDHGRQIKHFAKAVPNMRVIDVTDKTSSFVKYRAFDEAKGGVILGLDCHVLLQPDFIRWMMDYWSKNDAPNMLTGPLWYDDLKHTSELIDPVWRGHDYGIWGNHKDGLMLASPFVIPAQGMGCFSFLRKYAPKVNPHFSGFGGEEWYMAEKVRQQGGKVICHPELKWNHRFDWPKRTFPVNLRDKIANYYVAFLELYGDLMHPKCVEMTRYWKEHVPFDDLKASIEEALRRLGLPYEP
;
A
#
# COMPACT_ATOMS: atom_id res chain seq x y z
N ASN A 1 -0.60 -5.09 -19.07
CA ASN A 1 -0.25 -4.72 -20.45
C ASN A 1 -1.46 -4.07 -21.12
N PRO A 2 -1.38 -2.77 -21.51
CA PRO A 2 -2.47 -2.02 -22.15
C PRO A 2 -2.91 -2.60 -23.52
N ASP A 3 -2.04 -3.34 -24.19
CA ASP A 3 -2.28 -3.96 -25.49
C ASP A 3 -2.75 -5.42 -25.40
N SER A 4 -2.90 -5.96 -24.21
CA SER A 4 -3.50 -7.28 -23.98
C SER A 4 -5.01 -7.25 -24.31
N ASP A 5 -5.61 -8.42 -24.48
CA ASP A 5 -7.07 -8.54 -24.65
C ASP A 5 -7.82 -7.87 -23.49
N HIS A 6 -7.37 -8.07 -22.26
CA HIS A 6 -7.92 -7.44 -21.07
C HIS A 6 -7.81 -5.91 -21.13
N GLY A 7 -6.64 -5.38 -21.51
CA GLY A 7 -6.45 -3.94 -21.66
C GLY A 7 -7.38 -3.32 -22.70
N ARG A 8 -7.54 -4.00 -23.83
CA ARG A 8 -8.49 -3.56 -24.89
C ARG A 8 -9.94 -3.59 -24.40
N GLN A 9 -10.36 -4.64 -23.70
CA GLN A 9 -11.70 -4.77 -23.14
C GLN A 9 -11.99 -3.68 -22.10
N ILE A 10 -11.05 -3.37 -21.21
CA ILE A 10 -11.20 -2.29 -20.22
C ILE A 10 -11.34 -0.93 -20.93
N LYS A 11 -10.51 -0.65 -21.93
CA LYS A 11 -10.61 0.58 -22.74
C LYS A 11 -11.95 0.68 -23.46
N HIS A 12 -12.46 -0.43 -23.99
CA HIS A 12 -13.78 -0.46 -24.60
C HIS A 12 -14.89 -0.19 -23.58
N PHE A 13 -14.84 -0.87 -22.42
CA PHE A 13 -15.80 -0.67 -21.32
C PHE A 13 -15.81 0.77 -20.82
N ALA A 14 -14.64 1.39 -20.67
CA ALA A 14 -14.52 2.77 -20.21
C ALA A 14 -15.26 3.79 -21.08
N LYS A 15 -15.43 3.51 -22.39
CA LYS A 15 -16.20 4.38 -23.29
C LYS A 15 -17.70 4.39 -22.98
N ALA A 16 -18.20 3.33 -22.37
CA ALA A 16 -19.61 3.18 -22.02
C ALA A 16 -19.93 3.65 -20.59
N VAL A 17 -18.92 3.85 -19.74
CA VAL A 17 -19.10 4.22 -18.33
C VAL A 17 -18.80 5.71 -18.14
N PRO A 18 -19.78 6.53 -17.75
CA PRO A 18 -19.56 7.94 -17.49
C PRO A 18 -18.44 8.18 -16.47
N ASN A 19 -17.58 9.15 -16.75
CA ASN A 19 -16.46 9.56 -15.89
C ASN A 19 -15.37 8.50 -15.66
N MET A 20 -15.40 7.36 -16.35
CA MET A 20 -14.33 6.39 -16.32
C MET A 20 -13.19 6.82 -17.25
N ARG A 21 -11.97 6.76 -16.72
CA ARG A 21 -10.74 7.01 -17.48
C ARG A 21 -9.81 5.83 -17.34
N VAL A 22 -9.17 5.44 -18.42
CA VAL A 22 -8.09 4.44 -18.42
C VAL A 22 -6.78 5.17 -18.66
N ILE A 23 -5.82 4.91 -17.81
CA ILE A 23 -4.48 5.50 -17.88
C ILE A 23 -3.49 4.35 -18.10
N ASP A 24 -2.84 4.38 -19.25
CA ASP A 24 -1.78 3.40 -19.56
C ASP A 24 -0.48 3.81 -18.86
N VAL A 25 0.06 2.93 -18.04
CA VAL A 25 1.36 3.10 -17.39
C VAL A 25 2.27 2.01 -17.92
N THR A 26 3.27 2.39 -18.70
CA THR A 26 4.19 1.47 -19.40
C THR A 26 5.61 1.51 -18.88
N ASP A 27 5.96 2.55 -18.15
CA ASP A 27 7.29 2.82 -17.58
C ASP A 27 7.48 2.22 -16.18
N LYS A 28 6.41 1.75 -15.55
CA LYS A 28 6.42 1.14 -14.21
C LYS A 28 5.68 -0.19 -14.23
N THR A 29 6.26 -1.17 -13.57
CA THR A 29 5.58 -2.43 -13.25
C THR A 29 5.30 -2.45 -11.77
N SER A 30 4.09 -2.79 -11.33
CA SER A 30 3.80 -3.10 -9.94
C SER A 30 2.80 -2.22 -9.19
N SER A 31 2.82 -2.39 -7.86
CA SER A 31 2.03 -1.65 -6.88
C SER A 31 2.11 -0.12 -7.03
N PHE A 32 3.23 0.39 -7.58
CA PHE A 32 3.40 1.82 -7.84
C PHE A 32 2.35 2.40 -8.81
N VAL A 33 1.80 1.59 -9.70
CA VAL A 33 0.77 2.04 -10.67
C VAL A 33 -0.46 2.64 -9.98
N LYS A 34 -0.86 2.11 -8.82
CA LYS A 34 -2.00 2.65 -8.07
C LYS A 34 -1.79 4.10 -7.59
N TYR A 35 -0.55 4.50 -7.36
CA TYR A 35 -0.23 5.86 -6.91
C TYR A 35 -0.33 6.88 -8.05
N ARG A 36 -0.13 6.44 -9.27
CA ARG A 36 -0.42 7.28 -10.45
C ARG A 36 -1.89 7.69 -10.48
N ALA A 37 -2.78 6.80 -10.02
CA ALA A 37 -4.20 7.10 -9.93
C ALA A 37 -4.51 8.22 -8.92
N PHE A 38 -3.68 8.41 -7.89
CA PHE A 38 -3.86 9.50 -6.91
C PHE A 38 -3.62 10.87 -7.56
N ASP A 39 -2.55 11.00 -8.36
CA ASP A 39 -2.24 12.22 -9.07
C ASP A 39 -3.34 12.59 -10.08
N GLU A 40 -3.97 11.57 -10.66
CA GLU A 40 -5.03 11.72 -11.65
C GLU A 40 -6.44 11.90 -11.05
N ALA A 41 -6.60 11.63 -9.76
CA ALA A 41 -7.89 11.73 -9.08
C ALA A 41 -8.37 13.19 -9.01
N LYS A 42 -9.65 13.42 -9.31
CA LYS A 42 -10.28 14.77 -9.31
C LYS A 42 -11.25 14.96 -8.17
N GLY A 43 -11.74 13.88 -7.56
CA GLY A 43 -12.68 13.93 -6.42
C GLY A 43 -12.05 14.47 -5.14
N GLY A 44 -12.86 14.94 -4.21
CA GLY A 44 -12.41 15.39 -2.88
C GLY A 44 -11.94 14.24 -1.99
N VAL A 45 -12.47 13.03 -2.22
CA VAL A 45 -12.06 11.77 -1.59
C VAL A 45 -11.43 10.87 -2.65
N ILE A 46 -10.29 10.26 -2.32
CA ILE A 46 -9.66 9.21 -3.12
C ILE A 46 -9.95 7.87 -2.47
N LEU A 47 -10.46 6.91 -3.24
CA LEU A 47 -10.56 5.51 -2.86
C LEU A 47 -9.64 4.70 -3.76
N GLY A 48 -8.60 4.10 -3.18
CA GLY A 48 -7.70 3.16 -3.85
C GLY A 48 -8.20 1.73 -3.67
N LEU A 49 -8.27 0.98 -4.78
CA LEU A 49 -8.69 -0.42 -4.78
C LEU A 49 -7.76 -1.25 -5.66
N ASP A 50 -7.45 -2.45 -5.21
CA ASP A 50 -6.89 -3.48 -6.08
C ASP A 50 -8.00 -4.06 -6.98
N CYS A 51 -7.65 -4.52 -8.18
CA CYS A 51 -8.62 -5.00 -9.17
C CYS A 51 -9.35 -6.30 -8.75
N HIS A 52 -8.91 -6.95 -7.70
CA HIS A 52 -9.46 -8.20 -7.15
C HIS A 52 -10.10 -8.01 -5.77
N VAL A 53 -10.39 -6.76 -5.41
CA VAL A 53 -11.12 -6.39 -4.18
C VAL A 53 -12.60 -6.24 -4.48
N LEU A 54 -13.44 -6.75 -3.58
CA LEU A 54 -14.88 -6.55 -3.59
C LEU A 54 -15.29 -5.78 -2.34
N LEU A 55 -16.00 -4.67 -2.56
CA LEU A 55 -16.58 -3.89 -1.47
C LEU A 55 -17.90 -4.51 -1.01
N GLN A 56 -18.10 -4.60 0.30
CA GLN A 56 -19.39 -5.02 0.83
C GLN A 56 -20.47 -3.93 0.69
N PRO A 57 -21.75 -4.28 0.80
CA PRO A 57 -22.84 -3.31 0.73
C PRO A 57 -22.63 -2.12 1.65
N ASP A 58 -23.07 -0.94 1.23
CA ASP A 58 -22.96 0.33 1.95
C ASP A 58 -21.55 0.87 2.23
N PHE A 59 -20.48 0.20 1.78
CA PHE A 59 -19.10 0.65 1.97
C PHE A 59 -18.90 2.13 1.58
N ILE A 60 -19.34 2.51 0.38
CA ILE A 60 -19.18 3.88 -0.11
C ILE A 60 -19.96 4.88 0.76
N ARG A 61 -21.16 4.51 1.21
CA ARG A 61 -21.97 5.34 2.11
C ARG A 61 -21.26 5.60 3.43
N TRP A 62 -20.74 4.56 4.08
CA TRP A 62 -20.01 4.68 5.33
C TRP A 62 -18.69 5.46 5.18
N MET A 63 -17.98 5.25 4.08
CA MET A 63 -16.77 5.99 3.77
C MET A 63 -17.07 7.50 3.60
N MET A 64 -18.09 7.83 2.85
CA MET A 64 -18.49 9.23 2.64
C MET A 64 -19.03 9.89 3.93
N ASP A 65 -19.77 9.13 4.75
CA ASP A 65 -20.23 9.61 6.05
C ASP A 65 -19.04 9.94 6.97
N TYR A 66 -18.03 9.05 7.02
CA TYR A 66 -16.81 9.33 7.78
C TYR A 66 -16.12 10.61 7.30
N TRP A 67 -15.88 10.74 6.01
CA TRP A 67 -15.16 11.89 5.45
C TRP A 67 -15.95 13.20 5.51
N SER A 68 -17.27 13.16 5.56
CA SER A 68 -18.10 14.34 5.78
C SER A 68 -17.95 14.95 7.17
N LYS A 69 -17.51 14.16 8.14
CA LYS A 69 -17.37 14.53 9.56
C LYS A 69 -15.91 14.72 9.98
N ASN A 70 -14.95 14.30 9.15
CA ASN A 70 -13.53 14.26 9.49
C ASN A 70 -12.68 14.97 8.44
N ASP A 71 -12.19 16.14 8.76
CA ASP A 71 -11.24 16.89 7.94
C ASP A 71 -9.82 16.76 8.52
N ALA A 72 -9.19 15.59 8.30
CA ALA A 72 -7.89 15.27 8.86
C ALA A 72 -7.04 14.47 7.85
N PRO A 73 -5.70 14.51 7.97
CA PRO A 73 -4.78 13.78 7.09
C PRO A 73 -4.73 12.29 7.39
N ASN A 74 -5.89 11.68 7.65
CA ASN A 74 -6.00 10.27 7.98
C ASN A 74 -5.98 9.39 6.73
N MET A 75 -5.54 8.15 6.89
CA MET A 75 -5.82 7.04 6.00
C MET A 75 -6.96 6.22 6.59
N LEU A 76 -8.03 6.03 5.83
CA LEU A 76 -9.19 5.28 6.25
C LEU A 76 -9.26 3.96 5.48
N THR A 77 -9.49 2.88 6.20
CA THR A 77 -9.71 1.53 5.68
C THR A 77 -10.74 0.81 6.53
N GLY A 78 -10.93 -0.47 6.31
CA GLY A 78 -11.80 -1.32 7.12
C GLY A 78 -11.32 -2.76 7.17
N PRO A 79 -12.08 -3.65 7.84
CA PRO A 79 -11.73 -5.06 7.95
C PRO A 79 -11.65 -5.74 6.59
N LEU A 80 -10.50 -6.38 6.34
CA LEU A 80 -10.30 -7.28 5.22
C LEU A 80 -10.94 -8.63 5.55
N TRP A 81 -11.72 -9.16 4.62
CA TRP A 81 -12.24 -10.52 4.65
C TRP A 81 -11.53 -11.36 3.60
N TYR A 82 -11.14 -12.57 3.98
CA TYR A 82 -10.54 -13.55 3.08
C TYR A 82 -11.61 -14.21 2.20
N ASP A 83 -11.18 -14.97 1.21
CA ASP A 83 -12.06 -15.67 0.27
C ASP A 83 -13.04 -16.64 0.96
N ASP A 84 -12.65 -17.19 2.11
CA ASP A 84 -13.50 -18.11 2.88
C ASP A 84 -14.63 -17.42 3.67
N LEU A 85 -14.65 -16.09 3.66
CA LEU A 85 -15.62 -15.25 4.38
C LEU A 85 -15.71 -15.53 5.90
N LYS A 86 -14.67 -16.12 6.47
CA LYS A 86 -14.56 -16.46 7.91
C LYS A 86 -13.38 -15.77 8.57
N HIS A 87 -12.23 -15.78 7.89
CA HIS A 87 -11.04 -15.12 8.38
C HIS A 87 -11.07 -13.64 8.03
N THR A 88 -10.61 -12.83 8.97
CA THR A 88 -10.52 -11.37 8.81
C THR A 88 -9.14 -10.87 9.23
N SER A 89 -8.79 -9.69 8.79
CA SER A 89 -7.69 -8.91 9.33
C SER A 89 -8.04 -7.43 9.34
N GLU A 90 -7.80 -6.77 10.46
CA GLU A 90 -8.10 -5.34 10.63
C GLU A 90 -6.86 -4.45 10.57
N LEU A 91 -5.69 -5.05 10.70
CA LEU A 91 -4.43 -4.31 10.78
C LEU A 91 -3.24 -5.09 10.23
N ILE A 92 -2.15 -4.38 10.03
CA ILE A 92 -0.80 -4.94 9.84
C ILE A 92 0.06 -4.50 11.03
N ASP A 93 0.57 -5.49 11.80
CA ASP A 93 1.56 -5.24 12.84
C ASP A 93 2.94 -4.96 12.22
N PRO A 94 3.64 -3.90 12.64
CA PRO A 94 4.92 -3.48 12.04
C PRO A 94 6.09 -4.30 12.59
N VAL A 95 6.11 -5.58 12.28
CA VAL A 95 7.17 -6.53 12.67
C VAL A 95 7.74 -7.24 11.45
N TRP A 96 9.04 -7.55 11.49
CA TRP A 96 9.71 -8.29 10.44
C TRP A 96 9.36 -9.78 10.50
N ARG A 97 8.95 -10.36 9.38
CA ARG A 97 8.72 -11.79 9.22
C ARG A 97 8.97 -12.25 7.78
N GLY A 98 9.88 -13.21 7.60
CA GLY A 98 10.24 -13.70 6.25
C GLY A 98 10.79 -12.57 5.39
N HIS A 99 10.12 -12.23 4.31
CA HIS A 99 10.54 -11.15 3.42
C HIS A 99 9.63 -9.91 3.52
N ASP A 100 8.90 -9.77 4.60
CA ASP A 100 7.93 -8.70 4.81
C ASP A 100 8.15 -7.94 6.11
N TYR A 101 7.94 -6.63 6.05
CA TYR A 101 7.75 -5.78 7.21
C TYR A 101 6.27 -5.53 7.40
N GLY A 102 5.67 -6.38 8.20
CA GLY A 102 4.25 -6.33 8.51
C GLY A 102 3.63 -7.73 8.54
N ILE A 103 2.83 -7.98 9.57
CA ILE A 103 2.07 -9.21 9.73
C ILE A 103 0.59 -8.84 9.82
N TRP A 104 -0.22 -9.48 9.01
CA TRP A 104 -1.67 -9.38 9.12
C TRP A 104 -2.15 -9.86 10.48
N GLY A 105 -2.99 -9.08 11.13
CA GLY A 105 -3.51 -9.35 12.45
C GLY A 105 -4.88 -8.75 12.70
N ASN A 106 -5.42 -9.07 13.87
CA ASN A 106 -6.70 -8.54 14.32
C ASN A 106 -6.50 -7.71 15.58
N HIS A 107 -7.24 -6.63 15.70
CA HIS A 107 -7.34 -5.88 16.93
C HIS A 107 -8.04 -6.76 17.98
N LYS A 108 -7.59 -6.71 19.24
CA LYS A 108 -8.12 -7.56 20.31
C LYS A 108 -9.63 -7.50 20.48
N ASP A 109 -10.22 -6.33 20.21
CA ASP A 109 -11.66 -6.10 20.28
C ASP A 109 -12.29 -5.93 18.88
N GLY A 110 -11.51 -5.84 17.85
CA GLY A 110 -11.71 -5.70 16.42
C GLY A 110 -13.13 -5.52 15.94
N LEU A 111 -13.70 -6.56 15.33
CA LEU A 111 -15.06 -6.54 14.76
C LEU A 111 -16.18 -6.27 15.77
N MET A 112 -15.91 -6.32 17.08
CA MET A 112 -16.88 -5.96 18.11
C MET A 112 -16.93 -4.46 18.38
N LEU A 113 -15.98 -3.67 17.87
CA LEU A 113 -16.01 -2.23 17.99
C LEU A 113 -17.08 -1.65 17.06
N ALA A 114 -17.94 -0.83 17.62
CA ALA A 114 -19.00 -0.13 16.87
C ALA A 114 -18.52 1.19 16.25
N SER A 115 -17.28 1.60 16.52
CA SER A 115 -16.73 2.90 16.11
C SER A 115 -15.36 2.74 15.45
N PRO A 116 -14.97 3.68 14.57
CA PRO A 116 -13.63 3.70 13.99
C PRO A 116 -12.53 3.73 15.05
N PHE A 117 -11.45 2.99 14.83
CA PHE A 117 -10.31 2.88 15.75
C PHE A 117 -8.98 3.01 15.03
N VAL A 118 -7.93 3.39 15.77
CA VAL A 118 -6.58 3.58 15.25
C VAL A 118 -5.87 2.24 15.14
N ILE A 119 -5.20 2.02 14.02
CA ILE A 119 -4.37 0.84 13.75
C ILE A 119 -2.95 1.26 13.32
N PRO A 120 -1.93 0.37 13.47
CA PRO A 120 -0.57 0.68 13.04
C PRO A 120 -0.44 0.89 11.54
N ALA A 121 -0.96 -0.03 10.75
CA ALA A 121 -0.99 0.00 9.29
C ALA A 121 -2.10 -0.92 8.76
N GLN A 122 -2.37 -0.85 7.47
CA GLN A 122 -3.23 -1.78 6.75
C GLN A 122 -2.68 -2.02 5.35
N GLY A 123 -3.08 -3.12 4.73
CA GLY A 123 -2.72 -3.44 3.35
C GLY A 123 -3.30 -2.44 2.36
N MET A 124 -2.54 -2.19 1.30
CA MET A 124 -2.89 -1.21 0.29
C MET A 124 -3.88 -1.74 -0.78
N GLY A 125 -4.64 -2.77 -0.45
CA GLY A 125 -5.70 -3.32 -1.32
C GLY A 125 -6.99 -2.52 -1.31
N CYS A 126 -7.30 -1.84 -0.18
CA CYS A 126 -8.48 -0.98 -0.04
C CYS A 126 -8.22 0.10 1.02
N PHE A 127 -8.22 1.35 0.60
CA PHE A 127 -7.97 2.49 1.49
C PHE A 127 -8.51 3.79 0.88
N SER A 128 -8.73 4.81 1.72
CA SER A 128 -9.14 6.13 1.25
C SER A 128 -8.46 7.27 1.99
N PHE A 129 -8.41 8.44 1.29
CA PHE A 129 -7.89 9.70 1.80
C PHE A 129 -8.79 10.86 1.38
N LEU A 130 -8.78 11.94 2.12
CA LEU A 130 -9.10 13.24 1.53
C LEU A 130 -7.98 13.62 0.55
N ARG A 131 -8.33 13.96 -0.70
CA ARG A 131 -7.35 14.25 -1.77
C ARG A 131 -6.31 15.30 -1.35
N LYS A 132 -6.73 16.34 -0.62
CA LYS A 132 -5.84 17.42 -0.15
C LYS A 132 -4.75 16.95 0.83
N TYR A 133 -4.93 15.78 1.45
CA TYR A 133 -3.99 15.17 2.38
C TYR A 133 -3.36 13.88 1.85
N ALA A 134 -3.68 13.45 0.63
CA ALA A 134 -3.12 12.23 0.07
C ALA A 134 -1.58 12.31 0.04
N PRO A 135 -0.87 11.37 0.67
CA PRO A 135 0.58 11.40 0.70
C PRO A 135 1.18 11.28 -0.71
N LYS A 136 2.20 12.06 -0.99
CA LYS A 136 3.01 11.84 -2.20
C LYS A 136 3.88 10.62 -2.01
N VAL A 137 3.84 9.72 -2.96
CA VAL A 137 4.64 8.49 -2.95
C VAL A 137 5.95 8.74 -3.67
N ASN A 138 7.03 8.19 -3.11
CA ASN A 138 8.34 8.29 -3.71
C ASN A 138 8.35 7.66 -5.13
N PRO A 139 8.74 8.40 -6.17
CA PRO A 139 8.75 7.88 -7.54
C PRO A 139 9.81 6.79 -7.78
N HIS A 140 10.71 6.56 -6.84
CA HIS A 140 11.80 5.59 -6.96
C HIS A 140 11.43 4.17 -6.50
N PHE A 141 10.20 3.96 -6.02
CA PHE A 141 9.69 2.60 -5.84
C PHE A 141 9.61 1.86 -7.18
N SER A 142 9.98 0.59 -7.16
CA SER A 142 9.90 -0.29 -8.32
C SER A 142 9.52 -1.71 -7.89
N GLY A 143 8.86 -2.47 -8.76
CA GLY A 143 8.45 -3.83 -8.43
C GLY A 143 7.36 -3.88 -7.35
N PHE A 144 7.44 -4.77 -6.38
CA PHE A 144 6.39 -5.05 -5.40
C PHE A 144 6.92 -5.02 -3.96
N GLY A 145 6.14 -4.41 -3.05
CA GLY A 145 6.32 -4.47 -1.60
C GLY A 145 7.03 -3.26 -1.00
N GLY A 146 6.83 -3.09 0.29
CA GLY A 146 7.40 -2.01 1.09
C GLY A 146 6.49 -0.78 1.25
N GLU A 147 5.33 -0.76 0.61
CA GLU A 147 4.46 0.41 0.57
C GLU A 147 3.52 0.55 1.77
N GLU A 148 3.07 -0.52 2.40
CA GLU A 148 2.04 -0.49 3.45
C GLU A 148 2.47 0.33 4.66
N TRP A 149 3.63 0.00 5.22
CA TRP A 149 4.21 0.73 6.33
C TRP A 149 4.62 2.14 5.94
N TYR A 150 5.24 2.28 4.76
CA TYR A 150 5.64 3.58 4.23
C TYR A 150 4.46 4.56 4.16
N MET A 151 3.32 4.14 3.62
CA MET A 151 2.13 4.99 3.53
C MET A 151 1.58 5.35 4.90
N ALA A 152 1.56 4.40 5.83
CA ALA A 152 1.13 4.63 7.20
C ALA A 152 2.03 5.67 7.91
N GLU A 153 3.36 5.60 7.73
CA GLU A 153 4.30 6.59 8.27
C GLU A 153 4.15 7.96 7.62
N LYS A 154 3.96 8.03 6.30
CA LYS A 154 3.68 9.31 5.61
C LYS A 154 2.46 10.00 6.17
N VAL A 155 1.40 9.25 6.47
CA VAL A 155 0.20 9.76 7.14
C VAL A 155 0.53 10.30 8.54
N ARG A 156 1.30 9.55 9.33
CA ARG A 156 1.72 9.97 10.68
C ARG A 156 2.59 11.23 10.66
N GLN A 157 3.51 11.33 9.70
CA GLN A 157 4.34 12.54 9.54
C GLN A 157 3.53 13.80 9.20
N GLN A 158 2.34 13.64 8.61
CA GLN A 158 1.40 14.74 8.37
C GLN A 158 0.50 15.04 9.59
N GLY A 159 0.72 14.36 10.74
CA GLY A 159 -0.13 14.46 11.92
C GLY A 159 -1.42 13.64 11.86
N GLY A 160 -1.55 12.77 10.85
CA GLY A 160 -2.71 11.90 10.67
C GLY A 160 -2.60 10.56 11.39
N LYS A 161 -3.63 9.74 11.20
CA LYS A 161 -3.78 8.41 11.76
C LYS A 161 -4.23 7.42 10.70
N VAL A 162 -3.86 6.15 10.84
CA VAL A 162 -4.48 5.06 10.09
C VAL A 162 -5.68 4.57 10.88
N ILE A 163 -6.84 4.59 10.26
CA ILE A 163 -8.13 4.31 10.89
C ILE A 163 -8.76 3.09 10.24
N CYS A 164 -9.13 2.10 11.05
CA CYS A 164 -10.00 1.02 10.64
C CYS A 164 -11.44 1.37 11.05
N HIS A 165 -12.35 1.40 10.08
CA HIS A 165 -13.77 1.63 10.33
C HIS A 165 -14.52 0.30 10.19
N PRO A 166 -15.20 -0.22 11.23
CA PRO A 166 -15.77 -1.56 11.25
C PRO A 166 -16.78 -1.85 10.12
N GLU A 167 -17.49 -0.82 9.64
CA GLU A 167 -18.46 -0.97 8.56
C GLU A 167 -17.84 -0.89 7.15
N LEU A 168 -16.56 -0.57 7.02
CA LEU A 168 -15.88 -0.55 5.74
C LEU A 168 -15.31 -1.94 5.39
N LYS A 169 -16.17 -2.93 5.36
CA LYS A 169 -15.81 -4.33 5.09
C LYS A 169 -15.52 -4.54 3.61
N TRP A 170 -14.43 -5.24 3.31
CA TRP A 170 -14.02 -5.55 1.95
C TRP A 170 -13.40 -6.94 1.86
N ASN A 171 -13.60 -7.60 0.72
CA ASN A 171 -13.07 -8.92 0.46
C ASN A 171 -11.86 -8.84 -0.46
N HIS A 172 -10.78 -9.49 -0.09
CA HIS A 172 -9.60 -9.62 -0.92
C HIS A 172 -9.50 -11.06 -1.44
N ARG A 173 -9.47 -11.21 -2.75
CA ARG A 173 -9.34 -12.51 -3.37
C ARG A 173 -7.86 -12.91 -3.46
N PHE A 174 -7.39 -13.64 -2.44
CA PHE A 174 -6.01 -14.13 -2.38
C PHE A 174 -5.78 -15.36 -3.26
N ASP A 175 -6.80 -16.19 -3.47
CA ASP A 175 -6.75 -17.41 -4.27
C ASP A 175 -6.80 -17.11 -5.78
N TRP A 176 -5.85 -16.31 -6.23
CA TRP A 176 -5.65 -16.06 -7.65
C TRP A 176 -4.84 -17.20 -8.26
N PRO A 177 -5.28 -17.83 -9.38
CA PRO A 177 -4.72 -19.09 -9.87
C PRO A 177 -3.25 -19.05 -10.29
N LYS A 178 -2.65 -17.90 -10.46
CA LYS A 178 -1.18 -17.71 -10.60
C LYS A 178 -0.83 -16.23 -10.44
N ARG A 179 0.21 -15.92 -9.68
CA ARG A 179 0.81 -14.58 -9.72
C ARG A 179 1.31 -14.31 -11.13
N THR A 180 0.75 -13.30 -11.77
CA THR A 180 1.05 -12.96 -13.16
C THR A 180 2.25 -12.02 -13.30
N PHE A 181 2.82 -11.55 -12.17
CA PHE A 181 4.00 -10.70 -12.17
C PHE A 181 5.09 -11.30 -11.25
N PRO A 182 6.36 -11.23 -11.66
CA PRO A 182 7.46 -11.72 -10.85
C PRO A 182 7.65 -10.83 -9.61
N VAL A 183 7.76 -11.46 -8.43
CA VAL A 183 8.21 -10.77 -7.22
C VAL A 183 9.72 -10.91 -7.14
N ASN A 184 10.43 -9.81 -7.33
CA ASN A 184 11.88 -9.76 -7.21
C ASN A 184 12.25 -9.32 -5.79
N LEU A 185 12.96 -10.19 -5.06
CA LEU A 185 13.35 -9.92 -3.67
C LEU A 185 14.30 -8.73 -3.57
N ARG A 186 15.22 -8.57 -4.53
CA ARG A 186 16.14 -7.42 -4.54
C ARG A 186 15.39 -6.09 -4.69
N ASP A 187 14.42 -6.03 -5.60
CA ASP A 187 13.57 -4.84 -5.76
C ASP A 187 12.79 -4.53 -4.49
N LYS A 188 12.26 -5.58 -3.85
CA LYS A 188 11.51 -5.44 -2.60
C LYS A 188 12.38 -4.90 -1.47
N ILE A 189 13.58 -5.44 -1.29
CA ILE A 189 14.55 -4.94 -0.30
C ILE A 189 14.94 -3.49 -0.63
N ALA A 190 15.26 -3.19 -1.90
CA ALA A 190 15.56 -1.84 -2.33
C ALA A 190 14.41 -0.86 -2.05
N ASN A 191 13.16 -1.27 -2.23
CA ASN A 191 11.99 -0.47 -1.87
C ASN A 191 11.95 -0.15 -0.37
N TYR A 192 12.25 -1.12 0.51
CA TYR A 192 12.35 -0.84 1.94
C TYR A 192 13.42 0.19 2.25
N TYR A 193 14.61 0.11 1.60
CA TYR A 193 15.64 1.13 1.78
C TYR A 193 15.22 2.49 1.25
N VAL A 194 14.59 2.56 0.07
CA VAL A 194 14.00 3.80 -0.46
C VAL A 194 13.01 4.40 0.53
N ALA A 195 12.09 3.57 1.05
CA ALA A 195 11.09 4.00 2.03
C ALA A 195 11.72 4.52 3.33
N PHE A 196 12.61 3.74 3.92
CA PHE A 196 13.21 4.06 5.22
C PHE A 196 14.14 5.27 5.13
N LEU A 197 14.90 5.41 4.04
CA LEU A 197 15.75 6.59 3.83
C LEU A 197 14.93 7.86 3.64
N GLU A 198 13.82 7.81 2.88
CA GLU A 198 12.93 8.97 2.78
C GLU A 198 12.29 9.33 4.13
N LEU A 199 11.83 8.33 4.88
CA LEU A 199 11.12 8.55 6.15
C LEU A 199 12.06 9.02 7.28
N TYR A 200 13.29 8.52 7.31
CA TYR A 200 14.18 8.68 8.45
C TYR A 200 15.50 9.41 8.11
N GLY A 201 15.78 9.59 6.84
CA GLY A 201 16.88 10.45 6.33
C GLY A 201 18.28 9.85 6.31
N ASP A 202 18.55 8.79 7.09
CA ASP A 202 19.90 8.26 7.26
C ASP A 202 19.90 6.73 7.45
N LEU A 203 20.89 6.05 6.86
CA LEU A 203 21.14 4.61 7.09
C LEU A 203 21.51 4.28 8.55
N MET A 204 22.08 5.23 9.28
CA MET A 204 22.41 5.09 10.71
C MET A 204 21.23 5.32 11.64
N HIS A 205 20.08 5.74 11.13
CA HIS A 205 18.89 5.85 11.92
C HIS A 205 18.51 4.48 12.53
N PRO A 206 18.09 4.39 13.79
CA PRO A 206 17.84 3.11 14.48
C PRO A 206 16.92 2.16 13.70
N LYS A 207 15.91 2.69 13.00
CA LYS A 207 15.01 1.90 12.16
C LYS A 207 15.69 1.31 10.92
N CYS A 208 16.59 2.05 10.28
CA CYS A 208 17.38 1.56 9.16
C CYS A 208 18.41 0.51 9.62
N VAL A 209 19.02 0.72 10.78
CA VAL A 209 19.95 -0.25 11.41
C VAL A 209 19.21 -1.55 11.77
N GLU A 210 18.02 -1.46 12.38
CA GLU A 210 17.16 -2.61 12.68
C GLU A 210 16.83 -3.40 11.41
N MET A 211 16.36 -2.72 10.36
CA MET A 211 16.07 -3.31 9.05
C MET A 211 17.30 -4.01 8.46
N THR A 212 18.46 -3.33 8.44
CA THR A 212 19.69 -3.89 7.90
C THR A 212 20.15 -5.13 8.67
N ARG A 213 20.03 -5.10 10.00
CA ARG A 213 20.33 -6.28 10.84
C ARG A 213 19.43 -7.45 10.47
N TYR A 214 18.12 -7.21 10.35
CA TYR A 214 17.17 -8.23 9.96
C TYR A 214 17.56 -8.87 8.62
N TRP A 215 17.81 -8.05 7.59
CA TRP A 215 18.15 -8.58 6.27
C TRP A 215 19.48 -9.33 6.23
N LYS A 216 20.49 -8.95 7.04
CA LYS A 216 21.76 -9.69 7.16
C LYS A 216 21.56 -11.13 7.62
N GLU A 217 20.51 -11.41 8.37
CA GLU A 217 20.19 -12.75 8.88
C GLU A 217 19.32 -13.57 7.90
N HIS A 218 18.68 -12.92 6.92
CA HIS A 218 17.64 -13.55 6.11
C HIS A 218 17.97 -13.62 4.61
N VAL A 219 19.00 -12.94 4.15
CA VAL A 219 19.43 -12.96 2.74
C VAL A 219 20.94 -13.00 2.61
N PRO A 220 21.50 -13.57 1.49
CA PRO A 220 22.92 -13.52 1.24
C PRO A 220 23.46 -12.09 1.22
N PHE A 221 24.69 -11.92 1.71
CA PHE A 221 25.32 -10.60 1.81
C PHE A 221 25.39 -9.85 0.47
N ASP A 222 25.74 -10.55 -0.60
CA ASP A 222 25.84 -9.93 -1.94
C ASP A 222 24.49 -9.45 -2.46
N ASP A 223 23.40 -10.16 -2.15
CA ASP A 223 22.03 -9.76 -2.53
C ASP A 223 21.58 -8.54 -1.72
N LEU A 224 21.90 -8.50 -0.43
CA LEU A 224 21.62 -7.34 0.41
C LEU A 224 22.41 -6.13 -0.06
N LYS A 225 23.71 -6.28 -0.29
CA LYS A 225 24.58 -5.23 -0.80
C LYS A 225 24.04 -4.67 -2.11
N ALA A 226 23.74 -5.53 -3.08
CA ALA A 226 23.18 -5.11 -4.36
C ALA A 226 21.84 -4.38 -4.24
N SER A 227 21.00 -4.76 -3.25
CA SER A 227 19.72 -4.09 -2.99
C SER A 227 19.91 -2.70 -2.38
N ILE A 228 20.88 -2.53 -1.49
CA ILE A 228 21.24 -1.22 -0.91
C ILE A 228 21.80 -0.30 -1.98
N GLU A 229 22.77 -0.79 -2.77
CA GLU A 229 23.35 -0.03 -3.90
C GLU A 229 22.28 0.43 -4.87
N GLU A 230 21.33 -0.45 -5.21
CA GLU A 230 20.21 -0.12 -6.09
C GLU A 230 19.30 0.95 -5.48
N ALA A 231 18.98 0.87 -4.20
CA ALA A 231 18.17 1.88 -3.52
C ALA A 231 18.86 3.25 -3.53
N LEU A 232 20.16 3.30 -3.19
CA LEU A 232 20.93 4.54 -3.17
C LEU A 232 21.06 5.11 -4.59
N ARG A 233 21.32 4.28 -5.60
CA ARG A 233 21.34 4.67 -7.00
C ARG A 233 20.00 5.30 -7.44
N ARG A 234 18.88 4.70 -7.08
CA ARG A 234 17.53 5.23 -7.36
C ARG A 234 17.33 6.61 -6.74
N LEU A 235 17.85 6.82 -5.54
CA LEU A 235 17.76 8.08 -4.80
C LEU A 235 18.82 9.11 -5.20
N GLY A 236 19.77 8.76 -6.08
CA GLY A 236 20.89 9.64 -6.44
C GLY A 236 21.87 9.89 -5.29
N LEU A 237 21.93 8.96 -4.32
CA LEU A 237 22.82 9.05 -3.17
C LEU A 237 24.12 8.28 -3.42
N PRO A 238 25.28 8.76 -2.89
CA PRO A 238 26.53 8.03 -3.00
C PRO A 238 26.47 6.74 -2.18
N TYR A 239 27.10 5.69 -2.70
CA TYR A 239 27.41 4.49 -1.95
C TYR A 239 28.86 4.50 -1.54
N GLU A 240 29.15 4.66 -0.27
CA GLU A 240 30.50 4.45 0.29
C GLU A 240 30.50 3.03 0.91
N PRO A 241 31.33 2.10 0.37
CA PRO A 241 31.36 0.70 0.80
C PRO A 241 31.88 0.50 2.22
#